data_d68660deaf46efce46fe562873882fad
#
_entry.id   d68660deaf46efce46fe562873882fad
#
_cell.length_a   1.000
_cell.length_b   1.000
_cell.length_c   1.000
_cell.angle_alpha   90.00
_cell.angle_beta   90.00
_cell.angle_gamma   90.00
#
_symmetry.space_group_name_H-M   'P 1'
#
loop_
_entity.id
_entity.type
_entity.pdbx_description
1 polymer ?
#
loop_
_entity_poly.entity_id
_entity_poly.type
_entity_poly.pdbx_seq_one_letter_code
_entity_poly.pdbx_strand_id
1 'polypeptide(L)'
;MKFSFLFPLCKGGSYDIMATIDELCEEIRMITESVTISRGDLQKLLSAANADAALLYLFLSGGNRAEDALRELNMSDSRFQCAGAMLRQLGLWQETQARHIAPGERPGYSEQDVLQAMESDLDFRGLYGEVQRLLGRSLNTEELKILLSFVRYLGLPGDVISILVCYCKERARQRGSSRNPSLRSIEKEAYAWAERGIDTVEAAAAYISAQNIRHSRMGRLMGILQIRGRALTQAEEKYALS
;
A
#
# COMPACT_ATOMS: atom_id res chain seq x y z
N MET A 1 -29.18 6.16 3.40
CA MET A 1 -28.86 7.55 3.06
C MET A 1 -27.83 7.52 1.94
N LYS A 2 -28.19 8.05 0.77
CA LYS A 2 -27.33 8.06 -0.42
C LYS A 2 -26.35 9.22 -0.29
N PHE A 3 -25.05 8.94 -0.17
CA PHE A 3 -24.02 9.96 -0.36
C PHE A 3 -23.69 10.07 -1.84
N SER A 4 -24.19 11.12 -2.46
CA SER A 4 -23.78 11.56 -3.80
C SER A 4 -22.45 12.29 -3.68
N PHE A 5 -21.37 11.68 -4.14
CA PHE A 5 -20.11 12.40 -4.36
C PHE A 5 -20.24 13.26 -5.60
N LEU A 6 -20.43 14.57 -5.42
CA LEU A 6 -20.24 15.56 -6.48
C LEU A 6 -18.73 15.88 -6.55
N PHE A 7 -18.08 15.42 -7.60
CA PHE A 7 -16.77 15.91 -8.01
C PHE A 7 -16.93 17.27 -8.71
N PRO A 8 -16.26 18.33 -8.33
CA PRO A 8 -16.18 19.53 -9.13
C PRO A 8 -15.24 19.31 -10.33
N LEU A 9 -15.79 19.59 -11.51
CA LEU A 9 -15.10 19.63 -12.81
C LEU A 9 -13.88 20.56 -12.78
N CYS A 10 -12.75 20.05 -13.23
CA CYS A 10 -11.49 20.77 -13.45
C CYS A 10 -11.68 22.03 -14.30
N LYS A 11 -11.50 23.20 -13.71
CA LYS A 11 -11.09 24.43 -14.42
C LYS A 11 -9.67 24.75 -13.94
N GLY A 12 -8.75 24.95 -14.90
CA GLY A 12 -7.34 25.13 -14.71
C GLY A 12 -6.97 26.21 -13.68
N GLY A 13 -6.37 25.75 -12.62
CA GLY A 13 -5.69 26.51 -11.60
C GLY A 13 -4.68 25.56 -10.96
N SER A 14 -3.51 26.07 -10.66
CA SER A 14 -2.48 25.35 -9.91
C SER A 14 -3.05 24.96 -8.54
N TYR A 15 -3.68 23.81 -8.48
CA TYR A 15 -4.12 23.24 -7.21
C TYR A 15 -2.90 22.77 -6.46
N ASP A 16 -2.77 23.26 -5.26
CA ASP A 16 -1.76 22.87 -4.29
C ASP A 16 -1.98 21.39 -3.92
N ILE A 17 -1.32 20.48 -4.64
CA ILE A 17 -1.44 19.02 -4.47
C ILE A 17 -1.04 18.62 -3.05
N MET A 18 -0.24 19.44 -2.36
CA MET A 18 0.11 19.25 -0.96
C MET A 18 -1.10 19.44 -0.04
N ALA A 19 -1.97 20.40 -0.31
CA ALA A 19 -3.20 20.62 0.47
C ALA A 19 -4.19 19.45 0.30
N THR A 20 -4.26 18.88 -0.91
CA THR A 20 -5.14 17.73 -1.18
C THR A 20 -4.60 16.44 -0.54
N ILE A 21 -3.27 16.27 -0.45
CA ILE A 21 -2.65 15.12 0.23
C ILE A 21 -2.78 15.28 1.75
N ASP A 22 -2.62 16.49 2.29
CA ASP A 22 -2.82 16.76 3.71
C ASP A 22 -4.28 16.58 4.12
N GLU A 23 -5.24 17.01 3.29
CA GLU A 23 -6.67 16.82 3.50
C GLU A 23 -7.07 15.33 3.42
N LEU A 24 -6.51 14.57 2.45
CA LEU A 24 -6.65 13.11 2.38
C LEU A 24 -5.98 12.40 3.55
N CYS A 25 -4.83 12.87 4.01
CA CYS A 25 -4.17 12.33 5.20
C CYS A 25 -4.96 12.62 6.48
N GLU A 26 -5.61 13.77 6.59
CA GLU A 26 -6.50 14.08 7.71
C GLU A 26 -7.80 13.27 7.66
N GLU A 27 -8.42 13.10 6.47
CA GLU A 27 -9.58 12.20 6.31
C GLU A 27 -9.22 10.75 6.62
N ILE A 28 -8.08 10.26 6.14
CA ILE A 28 -7.58 8.90 6.46
C ILE A 28 -7.29 8.78 7.96
N ARG A 29 -6.74 9.82 8.60
CA ARG A 29 -6.47 9.82 10.04
C ARG A 29 -7.76 9.77 10.86
N MET A 30 -8.81 10.46 10.43
CA MET A 30 -10.15 10.39 11.04
C MET A 30 -10.81 9.03 10.87
N ILE A 31 -10.54 8.33 9.76
CA ILE A 31 -11.04 6.97 9.50
C ILE A 31 -10.24 5.93 10.31
N THR A 32 -8.94 6.14 10.54
CA THR A 32 -8.08 5.23 11.30
C THR A 32 -8.25 5.32 12.82
N GLU A 33 -8.90 6.35 13.35
CA GLU A 33 -9.25 6.41 14.78
C GLU A 33 -10.44 5.52 15.17
N SER A 34 -11.17 4.95 14.19
CA SER A 34 -12.30 4.05 14.44
C SER A 34 -12.04 2.65 13.87
N VAL A 35 -11.94 1.66 14.74
CA VAL A 35 -11.91 0.26 14.33
C VAL A 35 -13.32 -0.20 14.04
N THR A 36 -13.62 -0.52 12.77
CA THR A 36 -14.94 -1.01 12.36
C THR A 36 -14.92 -2.53 12.30
N ILE A 37 -15.75 -3.19 13.12
CA ILE A 37 -15.89 -4.64 13.14
C ILE A 37 -17.20 -5.02 12.46
N SER A 38 -17.17 -6.01 11.56
CA SER A 38 -18.40 -6.53 10.97
C SER A 38 -19.26 -7.24 12.03
N ARG A 39 -20.58 -7.14 11.88
CA ARG A 39 -21.51 -7.84 12.81
C ARG A 39 -21.31 -9.36 12.79
N GLY A 40 -20.93 -9.91 11.63
CA GLY A 40 -20.64 -11.34 11.47
C GLY A 40 -19.38 -11.76 12.24
N ASP A 41 -18.32 -10.96 12.17
CA ASP A 41 -17.07 -11.25 12.87
C ASP A 41 -17.23 -11.12 14.39
N LEU A 42 -17.97 -10.09 14.82
CA LEU A 42 -18.33 -9.93 16.23
C LEU A 42 -19.08 -11.15 16.75
N GLN A 43 -20.04 -11.68 15.98
CA GLN A 43 -20.83 -12.86 16.39
C GLN A 43 -19.96 -14.12 16.47
N LYS A 44 -19.01 -14.31 15.55
CA LYS A 44 -18.03 -15.41 15.57
C LYS A 44 -17.15 -15.33 16.83
N LEU A 45 -16.63 -14.13 17.14
CA LEU A 45 -15.79 -13.93 18.33
C LEU A 45 -16.55 -14.19 19.63
N LEU A 46 -17.79 -13.71 19.73
CA LEU A 46 -18.64 -13.94 20.89
C LEU A 46 -18.99 -15.43 21.06
N SER A 47 -19.29 -16.15 19.96
CA SER A 47 -19.58 -17.58 20.01
C SER A 47 -18.36 -18.43 20.39
N ALA A 48 -17.15 -17.99 20.05
CA ALA A 48 -15.92 -18.67 20.43
C ALA A 48 -15.57 -18.49 21.92
N ALA A 49 -16.14 -17.49 22.59
CA ALA A 49 -15.96 -17.17 24.02
C ALA A 49 -14.47 -17.14 24.48
N ASN A 50 -13.57 -16.79 23.59
CA ASN A 50 -12.14 -16.72 23.84
C ASN A 50 -11.69 -15.26 23.93
N ALA A 51 -11.38 -14.79 25.14
CA ALA A 51 -10.99 -13.41 25.38
C ALA A 51 -9.67 -13.05 24.70
N ASP A 52 -8.70 -13.95 24.68
CA ASP A 52 -7.39 -13.71 24.06
C ASP A 52 -7.51 -13.58 22.53
N ALA A 53 -8.35 -14.42 21.91
CA ALA A 53 -8.64 -14.31 20.49
C ALA A 53 -9.37 -13.00 20.16
N ALA A 54 -10.32 -12.56 20.98
CA ALA A 54 -11.02 -11.30 20.79
C ALA A 54 -10.07 -10.10 20.91
N LEU A 55 -9.20 -10.09 21.93
CA LEU A 55 -8.19 -9.04 22.12
C LEU A 55 -7.20 -8.99 20.97
N LEU A 56 -6.71 -10.14 20.52
CA LEU A 56 -5.79 -10.23 19.39
C LEU A 56 -6.46 -9.73 18.09
N TYR A 57 -7.73 -10.11 17.86
CA TYR A 57 -8.48 -9.63 16.71
C TYR A 57 -8.65 -8.11 16.71
N LEU A 58 -9.02 -7.52 17.85
CA LEU A 58 -9.15 -6.07 18.01
C LEU A 58 -7.82 -5.35 17.75
N PHE A 59 -6.75 -5.90 18.30
CA PHE A 59 -5.40 -5.35 18.13
C PHE A 59 -4.97 -5.34 16.66
N LEU A 60 -5.19 -6.46 15.94
CA LEU A 60 -4.88 -6.57 14.52
C LEU A 60 -5.79 -5.70 13.64
N SER A 61 -7.08 -5.60 14.00
CA SER A 61 -8.04 -4.74 13.30
C SER A 61 -7.72 -3.24 13.47
N GLY A 62 -6.98 -2.88 14.52
CA GLY A 62 -6.43 -1.54 14.74
C GLY A 62 -5.18 -1.24 13.90
N GLY A 63 -4.80 -2.13 12.94
CA GLY A 63 -3.64 -1.92 12.08
C GLY A 63 -2.29 -2.26 12.73
N ASN A 64 -2.30 -2.85 13.93
CA ASN A 64 -1.08 -3.21 14.65
C ASN A 64 -0.48 -4.53 14.13
N ARG A 65 0.83 -4.70 14.27
CA ARG A 65 1.52 -5.92 13.83
C ARG A 65 1.36 -7.05 14.84
N ALA A 66 1.20 -8.27 14.34
CA ALA A 66 1.09 -9.45 15.17
C ALA A 66 2.31 -9.66 16.10
N GLU A 67 3.50 -9.23 15.68
CA GLU A 67 4.74 -9.31 16.44
C GLU A 67 4.73 -8.42 17.70
N ASP A 68 4.01 -7.31 17.66
CA ASP A 68 3.89 -6.37 18.77
C ASP A 68 2.84 -6.81 19.80
N ALA A 69 1.94 -7.72 19.41
CA ALA A 69 0.85 -8.19 20.27
C ALA A 69 1.34 -8.84 21.57
N LEU A 70 2.46 -9.58 21.54
CA LEU A 70 3.07 -10.19 22.73
C LEU A 70 3.43 -9.15 23.78
N ARG A 71 3.97 -8.02 23.34
CA ARG A 71 4.42 -6.92 24.20
C ARG A 71 3.27 -6.05 24.66
N GLU A 72 2.43 -5.60 23.73
CA GLU A 72 1.38 -4.62 24.02
C GLU A 72 0.18 -5.22 24.74
N LEU A 73 -0.22 -6.46 24.38
CA LEU A 73 -1.31 -7.17 25.08
C LEU A 73 -0.84 -7.94 26.30
N ASN A 74 0.48 -7.90 26.61
CA ASN A 74 1.07 -8.64 27.71
C ASN A 74 0.70 -10.13 27.71
N MET A 75 0.74 -10.75 26.52
CA MET A 75 0.41 -12.16 26.29
C MET A 75 1.67 -13.02 26.32
N SER A 76 1.56 -14.23 26.89
CA SER A 76 2.61 -15.24 26.71
C SER A 76 2.53 -15.86 25.31
N ASP A 77 3.66 -16.41 24.83
CA ASP A 77 3.73 -17.07 23.52
C ASP A 77 2.66 -18.15 23.36
N SER A 78 2.40 -18.96 24.38
CA SER A 78 1.38 -20.01 24.34
C SER A 78 -0.04 -19.46 24.20
N ARG A 79 -0.35 -18.35 24.88
CA ARG A 79 -1.65 -17.68 24.77
C ARG A 79 -1.83 -17.07 23.38
N PHE A 80 -0.79 -16.43 22.84
CA PHE A 80 -0.78 -15.88 21.50
C PHE A 80 -0.99 -16.95 20.43
N GLN A 81 -0.30 -18.10 20.54
CA GLN A 81 -0.46 -19.23 19.62
C GLN A 81 -1.88 -19.82 19.67
N CYS A 82 -2.45 -19.98 20.86
CA CYS A 82 -3.82 -20.44 21.02
C CYS A 82 -4.84 -19.45 20.44
N ALA A 83 -4.68 -18.17 20.72
CA ALA A 83 -5.53 -17.11 20.18
C ALA A 83 -5.46 -17.05 18.65
N GLY A 84 -4.25 -17.12 18.10
CA GLY A 84 -4.02 -17.14 16.67
C GLY A 84 -4.61 -18.37 15.97
N ALA A 85 -4.49 -19.55 16.59
CA ALA A 85 -5.11 -20.78 16.08
C ALA A 85 -6.64 -20.67 16.06
N MET A 86 -7.24 -20.09 17.09
CA MET A 86 -8.68 -19.84 17.15
C MET A 86 -9.14 -18.87 16.08
N LEU A 87 -8.43 -17.75 15.88
CA LEU A 87 -8.77 -16.78 14.84
C LEU A 87 -8.67 -17.37 13.43
N ARG A 88 -7.68 -18.22 13.18
CA ARG A 88 -7.54 -18.96 11.91
C ARG A 88 -8.71 -19.93 11.71
N GLN A 89 -9.11 -20.65 12.74
CA GLN A 89 -10.26 -21.56 12.69
C GLN A 89 -11.59 -20.84 12.41
N LEU A 90 -11.75 -19.62 12.94
CA LEU A 90 -12.91 -18.77 12.69
C LEU A 90 -12.87 -18.07 11.31
N GLY A 91 -11.76 -18.17 10.59
CA GLY A 91 -11.54 -17.46 9.33
C GLY A 91 -11.42 -15.94 9.50
N LEU A 92 -11.05 -15.49 10.71
CA LEU A 92 -10.90 -14.08 11.05
C LEU A 92 -9.45 -13.56 10.96
N TRP A 93 -8.50 -14.47 10.89
CA TRP A 93 -7.09 -14.15 10.70
C TRP A 93 -6.47 -15.13 9.72
N GLN A 94 -6.07 -14.59 8.58
CA GLN A 94 -5.15 -15.27 7.68
C GLN A 94 -3.80 -14.66 7.95
N GLU A 95 -2.89 -15.48 8.47
CA GLU A 95 -1.49 -15.08 8.56
C GLU A 95 -1.02 -14.76 7.14
N THR A 96 -0.90 -13.48 6.86
CA THR A 96 -0.16 -13.05 5.68
C THR A 96 1.28 -13.46 5.99
N GLN A 97 1.62 -14.71 5.65
CA GLN A 97 3.02 -15.10 5.63
C GLN A 97 3.69 -14.03 4.78
N ALA A 98 4.54 -13.21 5.41
CA ALA A 98 5.52 -12.42 4.69
C ALA A 98 6.25 -13.46 3.84
N ARG A 99 5.82 -13.61 2.60
CA ARG A 99 6.41 -14.55 1.67
C ARG A 99 7.82 -14.03 1.48
N HIS A 100 8.77 -14.74 2.06
CA HIS A 100 10.17 -14.55 1.75
C HIS A 100 10.26 -14.66 0.23
N ILE A 101 10.31 -13.51 -0.43
CA ILE A 101 10.49 -13.41 -1.87
C ILE A 101 11.92 -13.89 -2.10
N ALA A 102 12.06 -15.15 -2.49
CA ALA A 102 13.36 -15.69 -2.87
C ALA A 102 13.84 -14.87 -4.07
N PRO A 103 15.02 -14.21 -3.98
CA PRO A 103 15.53 -13.44 -5.09
C PRO A 103 15.88 -14.43 -6.22
N GLY A 104 15.05 -14.52 -7.25
CA GLY A 104 15.34 -15.27 -8.44
C GLY A 104 14.17 -15.88 -9.22
N GLU A 105 13.09 -16.26 -8.59
CA GLU A 105 11.95 -16.87 -9.29
C GLU A 105 10.76 -15.90 -9.37
N ARG A 106 10.70 -15.14 -10.46
CA ARG A 106 9.49 -14.41 -10.83
C ARG A 106 8.48 -15.41 -11.36
N PRO A 107 7.28 -15.52 -10.79
CA PRO A 107 6.26 -16.40 -11.34
C PRO A 107 5.85 -15.89 -12.73
N GLY A 108 5.97 -16.75 -13.74
CA GLY A 108 5.44 -16.48 -15.07
C GLY A 108 3.95 -16.76 -15.09
N TYR A 109 3.12 -15.71 -14.96
CA TYR A 109 1.68 -15.86 -15.15
C TYR A 109 1.34 -15.99 -16.63
N SER A 110 0.45 -16.95 -16.96
CA SER A 110 -0.06 -17.16 -18.30
C SER A 110 -1.24 -16.22 -18.61
N GLU A 111 -1.65 -16.16 -19.86
CA GLU A 111 -2.88 -15.45 -20.24
C GLU A 111 -4.11 -16.08 -19.62
N GLN A 112 -4.11 -17.39 -19.43
CA GLN A 112 -5.19 -18.13 -18.80
C GLN A 112 -5.35 -17.74 -17.32
N ASP A 113 -4.25 -17.51 -16.59
CA ASP A 113 -4.27 -17.05 -15.19
C ASP A 113 -4.91 -15.67 -15.08
N VAL A 114 -4.62 -14.80 -16.04
CA VAL A 114 -5.22 -13.45 -16.11
C VAL A 114 -6.71 -13.53 -16.40
N LEU A 115 -7.11 -14.34 -17.38
CA LEU A 115 -8.53 -14.54 -17.71
C LEU A 115 -9.30 -15.10 -16.50
N GLN A 116 -8.76 -16.13 -15.86
CA GLN A 116 -9.34 -16.72 -14.67
C GLN A 116 -9.47 -15.68 -13.53
N ALA A 117 -8.46 -14.85 -13.31
CA ALA A 117 -8.52 -13.79 -12.30
C ALA A 117 -9.59 -12.75 -12.65
N MET A 118 -9.70 -12.36 -13.91
CA MET A 118 -10.72 -11.43 -14.38
C MET A 118 -12.14 -11.98 -14.27
N GLU A 119 -12.34 -13.29 -14.36
CA GLU A 119 -13.65 -13.94 -14.24
C GLU A 119 -14.06 -14.20 -12.80
N SER A 120 -13.12 -14.67 -11.97
CA SER A 120 -13.41 -15.19 -10.63
C SER A 120 -13.16 -14.19 -9.50
N ASP A 121 -12.35 -13.13 -9.72
CA ASP A 121 -11.90 -12.22 -8.68
C ASP A 121 -12.44 -10.79 -8.94
N LEU A 122 -13.44 -10.41 -8.15
CA LEU A 122 -14.07 -9.09 -8.25
C LEU A 122 -13.12 -7.96 -7.81
N ASP A 123 -12.28 -8.23 -6.82
CA ASP A 123 -11.33 -7.25 -6.29
C ASP A 123 -10.23 -6.97 -7.33
N PHE A 124 -9.73 -8.02 -7.99
CA PHE A 124 -8.77 -7.86 -9.08
C PHE A 124 -9.36 -7.08 -10.26
N ARG A 125 -10.63 -7.33 -10.60
CA ARG A 125 -11.33 -6.58 -11.66
C ARG A 125 -11.52 -5.12 -11.29
N GLY A 126 -11.86 -4.83 -10.05
CA GLY A 126 -11.95 -3.48 -9.50
C GLY A 126 -10.62 -2.75 -9.59
N LEU A 127 -9.55 -3.39 -9.12
CA LEU A 127 -8.18 -2.88 -9.18
C LEU A 127 -7.72 -2.61 -10.61
N TYR A 128 -8.01 -3.52 -11.55
CA TYR A 128 -7.72 -3.31 -12.97
C TYR A 128 -8.35 -2.02 -13.50
N GLY A 129 -9.66 -1.82 -13.25
CA GLY A 129 -10.37 -0.62 -13.66
C GLY A 129 -9.77 0.64 -13.05
N GLU A 130 -9.38 0.60 -11.79
CA GLU A 130 -8.77 1.73 -11.11
C GLU A 130 -7.39 2.07 -11.65
N VAL A 131 -6.53 1.08 -11.84
CA VAL A 131 -5.20 1.30 -12.42
C VAL A 131 -5.28 1.86 -13.83
N GLN A 132 -6.23 1.41 -14.66
CA GLN A 132 -6.48 2.01 -15.97
C GLN A 132 -6.88 3.49 -15.85
N ARG A 133 -7.79 3.81 -14.93
CA ARG A 133 -8.21 5.18 -14.67
C ARG A 133 -7.03 6.06 -14.23
N LEU A 134 -6.21 5.56 -13.30
CA LEU A 134 -5.03 6.26 -12.81
C LEU A 134 -3.99 6.50 -13.89
N LEU A 135 -3.74 5.53 -14.77
CA LEU A 135 -2.78 5.65 -15.86
C LEU A 135 -3.35 6.35 -17.09
N GLY A 136 -4.67 6.52 -17.17
CA GLY A 136 -5.37 7.17 -18.28
C GLY A 136 -5.26 6.40 -19.60
N ARG A 137 -5.06 5.07 -19.55
CA ARG A 137 -4.97 4.19 -20.72
C ARG A 137 -5.33 2.76 -20.39
N SER A 138 -5.66 1.98 -21.41
CA SER A 138 -5.85 0.54 -21.27
C SER A 138 -4.53 -0.17 -20.97
N LEU A 139 -4.61 -1.24 -20.20
CA LEU A 139 -3.48 -2.14 -19.94
C LEU A 139 -3.47 -3.27 -20.95
N ASN A 140 -2.30 -3.63 -21.43
CA ASN A 140 -2.13 -4.81 -22.29
C ASN A 140 -1.99 -6.10 -21.44
N THR A 141 -2.04 -7.26 -22.10
CA THR A 141 -1.98 -8.57 -21.42
C THR A 141 -0.72 -8.74 -20.56
N GLU A 142 0.43 -8.26 -21.02
CA GLU A 142 1.68 -8.32 -20.25
C GLU A 142 1.62 -7.43 -19.01
N GLU A 143 1.00 -6.28 -19.09
CA GLU A 143 0.79 -5.41 -17.93
C GLU A 143 -0.23 -6.00 -16.95
N LEU A 144 -1.22 -6.74 -17.43
CA LEU A 144 -2.13 -7.49 -16.57
C LEU A 144 -1.43 -8.62 -15.82
N LYS A 145 -0.49 -9.33 -16.45
CA LYS A 145 0.35 -10.33 -15.77
C LYS A 145 1.18 -9.70 -14.65
N ILE A 146 1.74 -8.51 -14.91
CA ILE A 146 2.49 -7.75 -13.89
C ILE A 146 1.55 -7.34 -12.75
N LEU A 147 0.36 -6.82 -13.05
CA LEU A 147 -0.62 -6.44 -12.03
C LEU A 147 -1.05 -7.65 -11.20
N LEU A 148 -1.26 -8.80 -11.83
CA LEU A 148 -1.57 -10.05 -11.15
C LEU A 148 -0.43 -10.50 -10.23
N SER A 149 0.83 -10.26 -10.62
CA SER A 149 1.98 -10.55 -9.76
C SER A 149 2.01 -9.67 -8.51
N PHE A 150 1.57 -8.43 -8.59
CA PHE A 150 1.51 -7.55 -7.41
C PHE A 150 0.53 -8.10 -6.36
N VAL A 151 -0.62 -8.61 -6.80
CA VAL A 151 -1.63 -9.17 -5.91
C VAL A 151 -1.24 -10.55 -5.39
N ARG A 152 -0.94 -11.51 -6.32
CA ARG A 152 -0.76 -12.91 -5.94
C ARG A 152 0.63 -13.27 -5.45
N TYR A 153 1.66 -12.62 -6.00
CA TYR A 153 3.06 -12.94 -5.66
C TYR A 153 3.60 -12.00 -4.58
N LEU A 154 3.45 -10.68 -4.76
CA LEU A 154 3.90 -9.71 -3.76
C LEU A 154 2.93 -9.59 -2.59
N GLY A 155 1.67 -10.02 -2.75
CA GLY A 155 0.65 -9.95 -1.70
C GLY A 155 0.22 -8.51 -1.35
N LEU A 156 0.44 -7.56 -2.26
CA LEU A 156 0.07 -6.17 -2.03
C LEU A 156 -1.44 -5.97 -2.13
N PRO A 157 -2.07 -5.32 -1.16
CA PRO A 157 -3.48 -4.94 -1.24
C PRO A 157 -3.75 -3.95 -2.39
N GLY A 158 -4.97 -3.97 -2.93
CA GLY A 158 -5.37 -3.10 -4.05
C GLY A 158 -5.17 -1.63 -3.79
N ASP A 159 -5.49 -1.17 -2.58
CA ASP A 159 -5.32 0.22 -2.15
C ASP A 159 -3.84 0.63 -2.15
N VAL A 160 -2.96 -0.24 -1.64
CA VAL A 160 -1.51 -0.01 -1.65
C VAL A 160 -0.97 0.04 -3.09
N ILE A 161 -1.48 -0.82 -3.98
CA ILE A 161 -1.11 -0.79 -5.40
C ILE A 161 -1.57 0.53 -6.05
N SER A 162 -2.75 1.02 -5.74
CA SER A 162 -3.26 2.30 -6.25
C SER A 162 -2.39 3.47 -5.79
N ILE A 163 -1.99 3.49 -4.52
CA ILE A 163 -1.06 4.48 -3.96
C ILE A 163 0.31 4.38 -4.64
N LEU A 164 0.82 3.17 -4.85
CA LEU A 164 2.09 2.94 -5.55
C LEU A 164 2.06 3.51 -6.97
N VAL A 165 0.99 3.29 -7.71
CA VAL A 165 0.81 3.83 -9.07
C VAL A 165 0.82 5.36 -9.04
N CYS A 166 0.08 5.98 -8.10
CA CYS A 166 0.06 7.43 -7.93
C CYS A 166 1.45 7.98 -7.58
N TYR A 167 2.15 7.35 -6.65
CA TYR A 167 3.51 7.72 -6.28
C TYR A 167 4.47 7.67 -7.47
N CYS A 168 4.44 6.60 -8.26
CA CYS A 168 5.29 6.48 -9.45
C CYS A 168 4.95 7.53 -10.52
N LYS A 169 3.68 7.89 -10.69
CA LYS A 169 3.24 8.97 -11.58
C LYS A 169 3.82 10.31 -11.15
N GLU A 170 3.66 10.65 -9.89
CA GLU A 170 4.16 11.91 -9.35
C GLU A 170 5.67 11.99 -9.47
N ARG A 171 6.38 10.92 -9.13
CA ARG A 171 7.83 10.83 -9.29
C ARG A 171 8.29 10.96 -10.75
N ALA A 172 7.51 10.45 -11.71
CA ALA A 172 7.80 10.64 -13.13
C ALA A 172 7.62 12.11 -13.55
N ARG A 173 6.57 12.78 -13.06
CA ARG A 173 6.33 14.23 -13.29
C ARG A 173 7.45 15.08 -12.70
N GLN A 174 7.87 14.81 -11.49
CA GLN A 174 8.99 15.51 -10.84
C GLN A 174 10.31 15.39 -11.61
N ARG A 175 10.50 14.30 -12.36
CA ARG A 175 11.63 14.07 -13.26
C ARG A 175 11.45 14.73 -14.64
N GLY A 176 10.36 15.48 -14.86
CA GLY A 176 10.05 16.13 -16.13
C GLY A 176 9.43 15.23 -17.19
N SER A 177 8.96 14.03 -16.83
CA SER A 177 8.26 13.16 -17.77
C SER A 177 6.82 13.63 -17.94
N SER A 178 6.43 13.90 -19.18
CA SER A 178 5.02 14.17 -19.54
C SER A 178 4.18 12.90 -19.74
N ARG A 179 4.83 11.74 -19.82
CA ARG A 179 4.16 10.44 -20.03
C ARG A 179 3.99 9.69 -18.71
N ASN A 180 2.83 9.06 -18.56
CA ASN A 180 2.60 8.16 -17.42
C ASN A 180 3.56 6.97 -17.47
N PRO A 181 4.03 6.47 -16.31
CA PRO A 181 4.92 5.32 -16.24
C PRO A 181 4.22 4.04 -16.75
N SER A 182 5.00 3.13 -17.33
CA SER A 182 4.52 1.79 -17.66
C SER A 182 4.47 0.92 -16.40
N LEU A 183 3.60 -0.10 -16.36
CA LEU A 183 3.57 -1.04 -15.24
C LEU A 183 4.92 -1.75 -15.03
N ARG A 184 5.68 -1.98 -16.09
CA ARG A 184 7.04 -2.52 -15.98
C ARG A 184 8.03 -1.60 -15.25
N SER A 185 7.83 -0.27 -15.32
CA SER A 185 8.63 0.67 -14.51
C SER A 185 8.14 0.74 -13.06
N ILE A 186 6.85 0.56 -12.83
CA ILE A 186 6.24 0.50 -11.50
C ILE A 186 6.61 -0.79 -10.78
N GLU A 187 6.76 -1.89 -11.51
CA GLU A 187 7.15 -3.22 -11.01
C GLU A 187 8.39 -3.15 -10.11
N LYS A 188 9.42 -2.41 -10.50
CA LYS A 188 10.64 -2.27 -9.71
C LYS A 188 10.38 -1.66 -8.33
N GLU A 189 9.50 -0.67 -8.28
CA GLU A 189 9.14 -0.01 -7.03
C GLU A 189 8.22 -0.91 -6.19
N ALA A 190 7.33 -1.70 -6.83
CA ALA A 190 6.48 -2.68 -6.16
C ALA A 190 7.31 -3.73 -5.41
N TYR A 191 8.34 -4.28 -6.06
CA TYR A 191 9.28 -5.20 -5.41
C TYR A 191 10.00 -4.53 -4.23
N ALA A 192 10.49 -3.31 -4.42
CA ALA A 192 11.17 -2.57 -3.35
C ALA A 192 10.24 -2.26 -2.17
N TRP A 193 8.95 -2.04 -2.40
CA TRP A 193 7.96 -1.86 -1.34
C TRP A 193 7.70 -3.17 -0.61
N ALA A 194 7.50 -4.26 -1.34
CA ALA A 194 7.29 -5.58 -0.75
C ALA A 194 8.49 -6.03 0.10
N GLU A 195 9.74 -5.83 -0.37
CA GLU A 195 10.96 -6.12 0.39
C GLU A 195 11.09 -5.29 1.68
N ARG A 196 10.52 -4.08 1.69
CA ARG A 196 10.52 -3.19 2.87
C ARG A 196 9.33 -3.41 3.79
N GLY A 197 8.43 -4.33 3.46
CA GLY A 197 7.21 -4.57 4.20
C GLY A 197 6.21 -3.41 4.14
N ILE A 198 6.17 -2.67 3.01
CA ILE A 198 5.20 -1.62 2.77
C ILE A 198 3.97 -2.26 2.12
N ASP A 199 3.12 -2.83 2.95
CA ASP A 199 1.94 -3.60 2.58
C ASP A 199 0.63 -3.01 3.15
N THR A 200 0.73 -1.89 3.87
CA THR A 200 -0.41 -1.14 4.41
C THR A 200 -0.44 0.28 3.88
N VAL A 201 -1.63 0.89 3.90
CA VAL A 201 -1.83 2.29 3.48
C VAL A 201 -1.00 3.24 4.32
N GLU A 202 -0.94 3.00 5.63
CA GLU A 202 -0.19 3.80 6.60
C GLU A 202 1.32 3.71 6.33
N ALA A 203 1.85 2.51 6.10
CA ALA A 203 3.26 2.31 5.78
C ALA A 203 3.62 2.99 4.44
N ALA A 204 2.73 2.92 3.45
CA ALA A 204 2.90 3.60 2.17
C ALA A 204 2.91 5.13 2.34
N ALA A 205 1.96 5.69 3.10
CA ALA A 205 1.89 7.11 3.40
C ALA A 205 3.13 7.62 4.15
N ALA A 206 3.58 6.89 5.17
CA ALA A 206 4.80 7.20 5.91
C ALA A 206 6.04 7.18 5.01
N TYR A 207 6.15 6.18 4.13
CA TYR A 207 7.24 6.09 3.17
C TYR A 207 7.25 7.27 2.20
N ILE A 208 6.10 7.61 1.61
CA ILE A 208 5.97 8.73 0.67
C ILE A 208 6.32 10.05 1.35
N SER A 209 5.82 10.27 2.57
CA SER A 209 6.12 11.46 3.36
C SER A 209 7.62 11.61 3.63
N ALA A 210 8.28 10.53 4.05
CA ALA A 210 9.72 10.51 4.26
C ALA A 210 10.50 10.83 2.97
N GLN A 211 10.07 10.29 1.83
CA GLN A 211 10.70 10.59 0.52
C GLN A 211 10.51 12.05 0.11
N ASN A 212 9.32 12.62 0.33
CA ASN A 212 9.04 14.03 0.01
C ASN A 212 9.90 14.97 0.86
N ILE A 213 10.04 14.72 2.17
CA ILE A 213 10.92 15.48 3.05
C ILE A 213 12.37 15.39 2.57
N ARG A 214 12.83 14.19 2.21
CA ARG A 214 14.17 13.97 1.68
C ARG A 214 14.41 14.77 0.41
N HIS A 215 13.48 14.73 -0.55
CA HIS A 215 13.59 15.50 -1.80
C HIS A 215 13.56 17.00 -1.56
N SER A 216 12.70 17.51 -0.68
CA SER A 216 12.62 18.92 -0.34
C SER A 216 13.92 19.43 0.33
N ARG A 217 14.50 18.66 1.24
CA ARG A 217 15.80 18.97 1.87
C ARG A 217 16.92 19.00 0.83
N MET A 218 16.94 17.98 -0.06
CA MET A 218 17.92 17.87 -1.11
C MET A 218 17.84 19.03 -2.11
N GLY A 219 16.63 19.41 -2.54
CA GLY A 219 16.40 20.55 -3.41
C GLY A 219 16.89 21.88 -2.81
N ARG A 220 16.63 22.10 -1.51
CA ARG A 220 17.14 23.27 -0.78
C ARG A 220 18.67 23.29 -0.72
N LEU A 221 19.27 22.15 -0.43
CA LEU A 221 20.73 22.03 -0.36
C LEU A 221 21.39 22.30 -1.72
N MET A 222 20.86 21.75 -2.80
CA MET A 222 21.33 22.04 -4.16
C MET A 222 21.22 23.51 -4.49
N GLY A 223 20.14 24.19 -4.06
CA GLY A 223 19.95 25.62 -4.21
C GLY A 223 21.00 26.44 -3.47
N ILE A 224 21.31 26.08 -2.23
CA ILE A 224 22.33 26.75 -1.40
C ILE A 224 23.72 26.54 -1.98
N LEU A 225 24.04 25.33 -2.43
CA LEU A 225 25.34 24.99 -3.04
C LEU A 225 25.45 25.44 -4.50
N GLN A 226 24.42 26.07 -5.05
CA GLN A 226 24.33 26.51 -6.45
C GLN A 226 24.62 25.40 -7.46
N ILE A 227 24.38 24.16 -7.12
CA ILE A 227 24.53 22.99 -7.99
C ILE A 227 23.37 22.98 -8.98
N ARG A 228 23.67 23.35 -10.25
CA ARG A 228 22.69 23.34 -11.33
C ARG A 228 23.11 22.35 -12.41
N GLY A 229 22.12 21.65 -12.99
CA GLY A 229 22.33 20.81 -14.18
C GLY A 229 22.90 19.42 -13.94
N ARG A 230 23.19 19.01 -12.68
CA ARG A 230 23.61 17.65 -12.34
C ARG A 230 22.88 17.13 -11.08
N ALA A 231 22.73 15.82 -10.98
CA ALA A 231 22.33 15.17 -9.74
C ALA A 231 23.51 15.15 -8.75
N LEU A 232 23.19 15.10 -7.45
CA LEU A 232 24.19 14.87 -6.41
C LEU A 232 24.75 13.44 -6.53
N THR A 233 26.03 13.29 -6.25
CA THR A 233 26.66 11.99 -6.12
C THR A 233 26.20 11.29 -4.83
N GLN A 234 26.33 9.98 -4.76
CA GLN A 234 25.93 9.20 -3.59
C GLN A 234 26.66 9.64 -2.31
N ALA A 235 27.90 10.11 -2.42
CA ALA A 235 28.67 10.66 -1.31
C ALA A 235 28.11 12.01 -0.84
N GLU A 236 27.78 12.90 -1.78
CA GLU A 236 27.15 14.21 -1.49
C GLU A 236 25.77 14.04 -0.86
N GLU A 237 24.96 13.06 -1.33
CA GLU A 237 23.68 12.72 -0.72
C GLU A 237 23.84 12.23 0.73
N LYS A 238 24.84 11.40 1.00
CA LYS A 238 25.11 10.89 2.33
C LYS A 238 25.51 12.00 3.30
N TYR A 239 26.35 12.94 2.86
CA TYR A 239 26.71 14.12 3.66
C TYR A 239 25.55 15.08 3.88
N ALA A 240 24.65 15.20 2.93
CA ALA A 240 23.48 16.06 3.03
C ALA A 240 22.42 15.55 4.01
N LEU A 241 22.48 14.28 4.36
CA LEU A 241 21.49 13.58 5.20
C LEU A 241 22.02 13.25 6.59
N SER A 242 23.33 13.45 6.85
CA SER A 242 23.95 13.33 8.18
C SER A 242 23.78 14.63 8.97
#